data_fde0aea2de5613b1bc1971f99a04cd5c
#
_entry.id   fde0aea2de5613b1bc1971f99a04cd5c
#
_cell.length_a   1.000
_cell.length_b   1.000
_cell.length_c   1.000
_cell.angle_alpha   90.00
_cell.angle_beta   90.00
_cell.angle_gamma   90.00
#
_symmetry.space_group_name_H-M   'P 1'
#
loop_
_entity.id
_entity.type
_entity.pdbx_description
1 polymer ?
#
loop_
_entity_poly.entity_id
_entity_poly.type
_entity_poly.pdbx_seq_one_letter_code
_entity_poly.pdbx_strand_id
1 'polypeptide(L)'
;VKIMEFAASDPILDKPLKPTLGKKFDAAHPPIYPTHALYPSALDGPKARVYELIVRRFLATFGEPMVTESTRADIEAGSETYFVRGKVVVDPGYAGIYTYARSADEEIPALEEGQQLAIDGKPWLVDKETQPPARLSVGMLVKLMDELGLGS
;
A
#
# COMPACT_ATOMS: atom_id res chain seq x y z
N VAL A 1 13.29 20.91 2.99
CA VAL A 1 13.59 21.01 4.44
C VAL A 1 12.98 19.80 5.13
N LYS A 2 11.66 19.60 5.10
CA LYS A 2 11.00 18.49 5.84
C LYS A 2 11.50 17.07 5.51
N ILE A 3 11.89 16.78 4.27
CA ILE A 3 12.35 15.44 3.89
C ILE A 3 13.75 15.15 4.40
N MET A 4 14.64 16.13 4.32
CA MET A 4 16.01 15.99 4.84
C MET A 4 16.03 16.01 6.37
N GLU A 5 15.20 16.83 7.00
CA GLU A 5 14.99 16.83 8.46
C GLU A 5 14.35 15.50 8.89
N PHE A 6 13.39 14.98 8.14
CA PHE A 6 12.79 13.69 8.39
C PHE A 6 13.82 12.56 8.28
N ALA A 7 14.62 12.52 7.20
CA ALA A 7 15.67 11.53 7.03
C ALA A 7 16.77 11.64 8.09
N ALA A 8 17.11 12.85 8.54
CA ALA A 8 18.11 13.08 9.56
C ALA A 8 17.64 12.74 11.00
N SER A 9 16.32 12.78 11.24
CA SER A 9 15.71 12.46 12.53
C SER A 9 15.15 11.04 12.62
N ASP A 10 15.10 10.31 11.50
CA ASP A 10 14.55 8.96 11.46
C ASP A 10 15.60 7.95 11.94
N PRO A 11 15.27 7.07 12.89
CA PRO A 11 16.16 6.01 13.37
C PRO A 11 16.63 5.03 12.29
N ILE A 12 16.13 5.14 11.07
CA ILE A 12 16.61 4.38 9.91
C ILE A 12 18.11 4.58 9.64
N LEU A 13 18.66 5.75 9.98
CA LEU A 13 20.08 6.07 9.80
C LEU A 13 20.98 5.50 10.90
N ASP A 14 20.41 5.07 12.01
CA ASP A 14 21.14 4.50 13.15
C ASP A 14 21.49 3.02 12.97
N LYS A 15 20.97 2.40 11.91
CA LYS A 15 21.17 0.98 11.58
C LYS A 15 21.99 0.83 10.29
N PRO A 16 22.68 -0.32 10.10
CA PRO A 16 23.27 -0.64 8.81
C PRO A 16 22.20 -0.61 7.70
N LEU A 17 22.34 0.30 6.75
CA LEU A 17 21.39 0.47 5.67
C LEU A 17 21.40 -0.75 4.74
N LYS A 18 20.34 -1.54 4.79
CA LYS A 18 20.13 -2.70 3.93
C LYS A 18 18.81 -2.54 3.17
N PRO A 19 18.86 -2.28 1.86
CA PRO A 19 17.64 -2.05 1.09
C PRO A 19 16.86 -3.37 0.90
N THR A 20 15.55 -3.25 0.91
CA THR A 20 14.66 -4.32 0.47
C THR A 20 14.78 -4.47 -1.05
N LEU A 21 15.21 -5.64 -1.51
CA LEU A 21 15.39 -5.93 -2.92
C LEU A 21 14.12 -6.52 -3.54
N GLY A 22 13.90 -6.21 -4.82
CA GLY A 22 12.87 -6.88 -5.63
C GLY A 22 13.21 -8.36 -5.89
N LYS A 23 12.20 -9.11 -6.31
CA LYS A 23 12.36 -10.55 -6.64
C LYS A 23 13.00 -10.79 -8.02
N LYS A 24 12.90 -9.82 -8.93
CA LYS A 24 13.44 -9.89 -10.29
C LYS A 24 14.71 -9.05 -10.39
N PHE A 25 15.70 -9.55 -11.09
CA PHE A 25 16.91 -8.81 -11.43
C PHE A 25 16.84 -8.43 -12.91
N ASP A 26 17.02 -7.14 -13.19
CA ASP A 26 17.10 -6.63 -14.56
C ASP A 26 18.37 -5.76 -14.67
N ALA A 27 19.36 -6.26 -15.39
CA ALA A 27 20.62 -5.55 -15.58
C ALA A 27 20.51 -4.33 -16.51
N ALA A 28 19.50 -4.32 -17.39
CA ALA A 28 19.29 -3.25 -18.35
C ALA A 28 18.54 -2.05 -17.75
N HIS A 29 17.77 -2.26 -16.69
CA HIS A 29 16.93 -1.24 -16.06
C HIS A 29 17.25 -1.11 -14.57
N PRO A 30 18.31 -0.37 -14.20
CA PRO A 30 18.64 -0.14 -12.79
C PRO A 30 17.50 0.62 -12.09
N PRO A 31 17.35 0.44 -10.77
CA PRO A 31 16.33 1.14 -10.00
C PRO A 31 16.53 2.66 -10.06
N ILE A 32 15.41 3.39 -10.04
CA ILE A 32 15.43 4.84 -9.96
C ILE A 32 15.83 5.26 -8.55
N TYR A 33 16.83 6.14 -8.45
CA TYR A 33 17.28 6.71 -7.18
C TYR A 33 17.70 8.18 -7.37
N PRO A 34 17.72 9.00 -6.30
CA PRO A 34 18.17 10.38 -6.40
C PRO A 34 19.67 10.44 -6.66
N THR A 35 20.09 11.11 -7.75
CA THR A 35 21.52 11.27 -8.13
C THR A 35 22.21 12.41 -7.39
N HIS A 36 21.43 13.35 -6.84
CA HIS A 36 21.93 14.51 -6.11
C HIS A 36 21.03 14.76 -4.89
N ALA A 37 21.63 15.19 -3.80
CA ALA A 37 20.90 15.69 -2.64
C ALA A 37 20.50 17.14 -2.88
N LEU A 38 19.25 17.35 -3.29
CA LEU A 38 18.69 18.68 -3.51
C LEU A 38 17.76 19.05 -2.36
N TYR A 39 17.80 20.31 -1.96
CA TYR A 39 16.76 20.84 -1.08
C TYR A 39 15.46 20.98 -1.87
N PRO A 40 14.30 20.64 -1.30
CA PRO A 40 13.01 20.80 -1.97
C PRO A 40 12.75 22.23 -2.46
N SER A 41 13.31 23.24 -1.76
CA SER A 41 13.24 24.65 -2.16
C SER A 41 14.06 25.00 -3.41
N ALA A 42 14.94 24.12 -3.86
CA ALA A 42 15.73 24.31 -5.08
C ALA A 42 14.97 23.88 -6.35
N LEU A 43 13.78 23.33 -6.21
CA LEU A 43 12.95 22.84 -7.29
C LEU A 43 11.55 23.45 -7.23
N ASP A 44 10.96 23.71 -8.39
CA ASP A 44 9.65 24.30 -8.50
C ASP A 44 8.58 23.31 -8.99
N GLY A 45 7.36 23.49 -8.52
CA GLY A 45 6.14 22.90 -9.02
C GLY A 45 6.21 21.37 -9.22
N PRO A 46 5.96 20.87 -10.44
CA PRO A 46 5.96 19.43 -10.73
C PRO A 46 7.29 18.73 -10.47
N LYS A 47 8.42 19.40 -10.71
CA LYS A 47 9.76 18.85 -10.48
C LYS A 47 10.00 18.52 -9.01
N ALA A 48 9.59 19.42 -8.12
CA ALA A 48 9.71 19.20 -6.68
C ALA A 48 8.90 17.98 -6.23
N ARG A 49 7.67 17.81 -6.74
CA ARG A 49 6.80 16.66 -6.42
C ARG A 49 7.36 15.33 -6.91
N VAL A 50 7.90 15.30 -8.14
CA VAL A 50 8.53 14.09 -8.69
C VAL A 50 9.79 13.74 -7.92
N TYR A 51 10.63 14.73 -7.60
CA TYR A 51 11.83 14.51 -6.80
C TYR A 51 11.48 13.98 -5.39
N GLU A 52 10.50 14.59 -4.74
CA GLU A 52 10.01 14.12 -3.44
C GLU A 52 9.53 12.65 -3.50
N LEU A 53 8.76 12.30 -4.53
CA LEU A 53 8.29 10.94 -4.75
C LEU A 53 9.46 9.94 -4.86
N ILE A 54 10.48 10.29 -5.66
CA ILE A 54 11.66 9.46 -5.87
C ILE A 54 12.43 9.28 -4.54
N VAL A 55 12.69 10.38 -3.82
CA VAL A 55 13.41 10.34 -2.54
C VAL A 55 12.66 9.52 -1.51
N ARG A 56 11.35 9.74 -1.33
CA ARG A 56 10.54 8.97 -0.39
C ARG A 56 10.52 7.49 -0.74
N ARG A 57 10.38 7.16 -2.03
CA ARG A 57 10.40 5.77 -2.49
C ARG A 57 11.75 5.11 -2.25
N PHE A 58 12.84 5.82 -2.52
CA PHE A 58 14.20 5.34 -2.25
C PHE A 58 14.44 5.09 -0.76
N LEU A 59 14.14 6.06 0.09
CA LEU A 59 14.30 5.93 1.54
C LEU A 59 13.43 4.80 2.12
N ALA A 60 12.23 4.61 1.61
CA ALA A 60 11.32 3.55 2.04
C ALA A 60 11.90 2.14 1.79
N THR A 61 12.85 1.97 0.86
CA THR A 61 13.50 0.66 0.66
C THR A 61 14.36 0.22 1.84
N PHE A 62 14.75 1.15 2.69
CA PHE A 62 15.51 0.90 3.90
C PHE A 62 14.63 0.86 5.16
N GLY A 63 13.34 1.17 5.02
CA GLY A 63 12.37 1.16 6.13
C GLY A 63 12.00 -0.24 6.57
N GLU A 64 11.60 -0.36 7.82
CA GLU A 64 11.06 -1.61 8.37
C GLU A 64 9.72 -1.98 7.67
N PRO A 65 9.33 -3.25 7.66
CA PRO A 65 8.04 -3.66 7.14
C PRO A 65 6.88 -2.95 7.88
N MET A 66 5.85 -2.60 7.13
CA MET A 66 4.58 -2.16 7.72
C MET A 66 3.89 -3.35 8.38
N VAL A 67 3.47 -3.17 9.64
CA VAL A 67 2.71 -4.17 10.39
C VAL A 67 1.25 -3.78 10.43
N THR A 68 0.40 -4.69 10.00
CA THR A 68 -1.05 -4.49 10.03
C THR A 68 -1.73 -5.62 10.78
N GLU A 69 -2.74 -5.27 11.56
CA GLU A 69 -3.66 -6.22 12.16
C GLU A 69 -4.91 -6.32 11.29
N SER A 70 -5.32 -7.53 10.97
CA SER A 70 -6.52 -7.79 10.19
C SER A 70 -7.49 -8.62 11.02
N THR A 71 -8.68 -8.10 11.22
CA THR A 71 -9.77 -8.76 11.94
C THR A 71 -10.81 -9.22 10.94
N ARG A 72 -11.31 -10.45 11.12
CA ARG A 72 -12.47 -10.96 10.40
C ARG A 72 -13.50 -11.45 11.40
N ALA A 73 -14.74 -11.05 11.20
CA ALA A 73 -15.87 -11.60 11.94
C ALA A 73 -16.87 -12.22 10.94
N ASP A 74 -17.26 -13.45 11.22
CA ASP A 74 -18.34 -14.13 10.49
C ASP A 74 -19.61 -13.94 11.32
N ILE A 75 -20.69 -13.51 10.67
CA ILE A 75 -21.96 -13.10 11.28
C ILE A 75 -23.07 -14.00 10.73
N GLU A 76 -23.73 -14.73 11.60
CA GLU A 76 -24.88 -15.57 11.26
C GLU A 76 -26.17 -14.75 11.35
N ALA A 77 -26.96 -14.74 10.27
CA ALA A 77 -28.26 -14.09 10.23
C ALA A 77 -29.29 -15.04 9.60
N GLY A 78 -30.01 -15.77 10.43
CA GLY A 78 -30.92 -16.84 10.00
C GLY A 78 -30.15 -18.03 9.42
N SER A 79 -30.36 -18.33 8.13
CA SER A 79 -29.65 -19.39 7.41
C SER A 79 -28.43 -18.93 6.66
N GLU A 80 -28.14 -17.62 6.67
CA GLU A 80 -27.09 -17.01 5.88
C GLU A 80 -25.92 -16.58 6.75
N THR A 81 -24.71 -16.73 6.20
CA THR A 81 -23.48 -16.28 6.85
C THR A 81 -22.89 -15.12 6.08
N TYR A 82 -22.67 -14.03 6.77
CA TYR A 82 -22.00 -12.82 6.28
C TYR A 82 -20.63 -12.71 6.93
N PHE A 83 -19.77 -11.89 6.35
CA PHE A 83 -18.50 -11.56 7.01
C PHE A 83 -18.20 -10.07 6.90
N VAL A 84 -17.51 -9.57 7.91
CA VAL A 84 -16.92 -8.23 7.90
C VAL A 84 -15.42 -8.36 8.11
N ARG A 85 -14.66 -7.48 7.50
CA ARG A 85 -13.21 -7.41 7.67
C ARG A 85 -12.81 -6.02 8.08
N GLY A 86 -11.92 -5.95 9.05
CA GLY A 86 -11.23 -4.74 9.45
C GLY A 86 -9.73 -4.89 9.22
N LYS A 87 -9.06 -3.77 9.06
CA LYS A 87 -7.60 -3.69 8.96
C LYS A 87 -7.12 -2.41 9.59
N VAL A 88 -6.20 -2.53 10.54
CA VAL A 88 -5.59 -1.40 11.25
C VAL A 88 -4.08 -1.46 11.07
N VAL A 89 -3.45 -0.33 10.83
CA VAL A 89 -1.98 -0.23 10.78
C VAL A 89 -1.46 -0.08 12.21
N VAL A 90 -0.78 -1.11 12.71
CA VAL A 90 -0.17 -1.14 14.04
C VAL A 90 1.18 -0.42 14.05
N ASP A 91 1.99 -0.69 13.02
CA ASP A 91 3.26 -0.01 12.78
C ASP A 91 3.34 0.42 11.32
N PRO A 92 3.45 1.70 11.03
CA PRO A 92 3.51 2.19 9.66
C PRO A 92 4.78 1.75 8.92
N GLY A 93 5.89 1.46 9.62
CA GLY A 93 7.15 1.07 8.99
C GLY A 93 7.52 1.95 7.79
N TYR A 94 7.87 1.35 6.65
CA TYR A 94 8.21 2.09 5.42
C TYR A 94 7.10 3.02 4.92
N ALA A 95 5.83 2.76 5.24
CA ALA A 95 4.71 3.61 4.84
C ALA A 95 4.67 4.94 5.62
N GLY A 96 5.41 5.06 6.72
CA GLY A 96 5.67 6.33 7.39
C GLY A 96 6.50 7.27 6.52
N ILE A 97 7.45 6.71 5.77
CA ILE A 97 8.31 7.43 4.84
C ILE A 97 7.59 7.65 3.50
N TYR A 98 7.07 6.57 2.91
CA TYR A 98 6.35 6.57 1.63
C TYR A 98 4.85 6.61 1.85
N THR A 99 4.35 7.78 2.18
CA THR A 99 2.95 8.02 2.57
C THR A 99 1.92 7.68 1.48
N TYR A 100 2.35 7.54 0.23
CA TYR A 100 1.52 7.08 -0.89
C TYR A 100 1.13 5.59 -0.81
N ALA A 101 1.80 4.81 0.04
CA ALA A 101 1.49 3.40 0.26
C ALA A 101 0.46 3.17 1.38
N ARG A 102 0.00 4.22 2.05
CA ARG A 102 -0.98 4.09 3.13
C ARG A 102 -2.32 3.62 2.55
N SER A 103 -2.83 2.50 3.06
CA SER A 103 -4.23 2.16 2.95
C SER A 103 -5.01 2.90 4.06
N ALA A 104 -6.26 3.25 3.79
CA ALA A 104 -7.14 3.70 4.84
C ALA A 104 -7.33 2.56 5.86
N ASP A 105 -7.36 2.91 7.13
CA ASP A 105 -7.77 1.97 8.16
C ASP A 105 -9.28 1.71 8.02
N GLU A 106 -9.65 0.44 8.01
CA GLU A 106 -11.03 -0.02 8.10
C GLU A 106 -11.20 -0.65 9.47
N GLU A 107 -11.43 0.20 10.46
CA GLU A 107 -11.62 -0.26 11.82
C GLU A 107 -13.02 -0.84 11.98
N ILE A 108 -13.12 -2.06 12.50
CA ILE A 108 -14.37 -2.65 12.94
C ILE A 108 -14.42 -2.65 14.48
N PRO A 109 -15.61 -2.53 15.09
CA PRO A 109 -15.74 -2.63 16.53
C PRO A 109 -15.16 -3.95 17.05
N ALA A 110 -14.68 -3.96 18.28
CA ALA A 110 -14.33 -5.21 18.95
C ALA A 110 -15.60 -6.07 19.07
N LEU A 111 -15.53 -7.29 18.57
CA LEU A 111 -16.60 -8.27 18.58
C LEU A 111 -16.18 -9.50 19.39
N GLU A 112 -17.11 -10.08 20.13
CA GLU A 112 -16.91 -11.30 20.89
C GLU A 112 -17.64 -12.47 20.22
N GLU A 113 -17.11 -13.68 20.35
CA GLU A 113 -17.75 -14.88 19.86
C GLU A 113 -19.10 -15.11 20.57
N GLY A 114 -20.16 -15.32 19.78
CA GLY A 114 -21.54 -15.48 20.29
C GLY A 114 -22.22 -14.16 20.65
N GLN A 115 -21.60 -13.01 20.39
CA GLN A 115 -22.24 -11.71 20.59
C GLN A 115 -23.46 -11.54 19.68
N GLN A 116 -24.57 -11.12 20.26
CA GLN A 116 -25.76 -10.76 19.46
C GLN A 116 -25.64 -9.34 18.95
N LEU A 117 -25.79 -9.18 17.62
CA LEU A 117 -25.76 -7.88 16.95
C LEU A 117 -27.19 -7.46 16.59
N ALA A 118 -27.54 -6.22 16.87
CA ALA A 118 -28.78 -5.61 16.44
C ALA A 118 -28.60 -5.00 15.04
N ILE A 119 -29.59 -5.19 14.16
CA ILE A 119 -29.62 -4.48 12.89
C ILE A 119 -30.02 -3.04 13.13
N ASP A 120 -29.14 -2.10 12.76
CA ASP A 120 -29.45 -0.68 12.79
C ASP A 120 -30.20 -0.28 11.50
N GLY A 121 -31.43 0.16 11.69
CA GLY A 121 -32.30 0.57 10.60
C GLY A 121 -33.07 -0.59 9.94
N LYS A 122 -33.63 -0.30 8.75
CA LYS A 122 -34.42 -1.26 7.99
C LYS A 122 -33.56 -1.88 6.87
N PRO A 123 -33.45 -3.22 6.80
CA PRO A 123 -32.72 -3.86 5.73
C PRO A 123 -33.38 -3.58 4.36
N TRP A 124 -32.55 -3.42 3.33
CA TRP A 124 -33.02 -3.25 1.95
C TRP A 124 -32.35 -4.27 1.03
N LEU A 125 -33.06 -4.68 0.02
CA LEU A 125 -32.57 -5.57 -1.02
C LEU A 125 -31.97 -4.73 -2.17
N VAL A 126 -30.79 -5.10 -2.61
CA VAL A 126 -30.16 -4.51 -3.79
C VAL A 126 -29.86 -5.62 -4.79
N ASP A 127 -30.57 -5.62 -5.90
CA ASP A 127 -30.27 -6.53 -7.00
C ASP A 127 -29.03 -6.06 -7.74
N LYS A 128 -28.08 -6.97 -7.91
CA LYS A 128 -26.83 -6.71 -8.65
C LYS A 128 -26.59 -7.83 -9.64
N GLU A 129 -26.09 -7.46 -10.80
CA GLU A 129 -25.61 -8.40 -11.80
C GLU A 129 -24.09 -8.49 -11.76
N THR A 130 -23.57 -9.70 -11.93
CA THR A 130 -22.13 -9.89 -12.09
C THR A 130 -21.67 -9.27 -13.41
N GLN A 131 -20.60 -8.52 -13.36
CA GLN A 131 -20.01 -7.94 -14.56
C GLN A 131 -18.89 -8.85 -15.08
N PRO A 132 -18.74 -8.97 -16.40
CA PRO A 132 -17.61 -9.70 -16.97
C PRO A 132 -16.29 -9.03 -16.56
N PRO A 133 -15.19 -9.79 -16.56
CA PRO A 133 -13.86 -9.19 -16.33
C PRO A 133 -13.62 -8.00 -17.27
N ALA A 134 -13.00 -6.96 -16.75
CA ALA A 134 -12.64 -5.80 -17.56
C ALA A 134 -11.73 -6.23 -18.72
N ARG A 135 -11.89 -5.59 -19.88
CA ARG A 135 -10.98 -5.81 -21.01
C ARG A 135 -9.56 -5.43 -20.62
N LEU A 136 -8.59 -6.18 -21.13
CA LEU A 136 -7.19 -5.88 -20.89
C LEU A 136 -6.84 -4.48 -21.39
N SER A 137 -6.25 -3.68 -20.53
CA SER A 137 -5.56 -2.47 -20.97
C SER A 137 -4.25 -2.85 -21.68
N VAL A 138 -3.68 -1.92 -22.45
CA VAL A 138 -2.39 -2.16 -23.13
C VAL A 138 -1.32 -2.61 -22.13
N GLY A 139 -1.23 -1.97 -20.97
CA GLY A 139 -0.26 -2.36 -19.95
C GLY A 139 -0.51 -3.75 -19.36
N MET A 140 -1.78 -4.14 -19.15
CA MET A 140 -2.12 -5.49 -18.71
C MET A 140 -1.82 -6.54 -19.77
N LEU A 141 -2.03 -6.20 -21.05
CA LEU A 141 -1.70 -7.10 -22.17
C LEU A 141 -0.19 -7.35 -22.22
N VAL A 142 0.63 -6.29 -22.17
CA VAL A 142 2.11 -6.42 -22.15
C VAL A 142 2.57 -7.27 -20.98
N LYS A 143 2.02 -7.04 -19.79
CA LYS A 143 2.34 -7.84 -18.60
C LYS A 143 1.97 -9.31 -18.77
N LEU A 144 0.80 -9.60 -19.33
CA LEU A 144 0.36 -10.96 -19.59
C LEU A 144 1.23 -11.64 -20.64
N MET A 145 1.65 -10.91 -21.68
CA MET A 145 2.60 -11.42 -22.69
C MET A 145 3.95 -11.79 -22.04
N ASP A 146 4.48 -10.92 -21.17
CA ASP A 146 5.71 -11.21 -20.41
C ASP A 146 5.56 -12.46 -19.52
N GLU A 147 4.44 -12.58 -18.80
CA GLU A 147 4.15 -13.75 -17.97
C GLU A 147 4.03 -15.06 -18.76
N LEU A 148 3.56 -14.99 -19.99
CA LEU A 148 3.43 -16.14 -20.91
C LEU A 148 4.67 -16.37 -21.79
N GLY A 149 5.70 -15.55 -21.65
CA GLY A 149 6.91 -15.63 -22.47
C GLY A 149 6.68 -15.28 -23.95
N LEU A 150 5.68 -14.45 -24.23
CA LEU A 150 5.36 -14.02 -25.59
C LEU A 150 6.01 -12.66 -25.88
N GLY A 151 6.73 -12.57 -26.95
CA GLY A 151 7.29 -11.29 -27.43
C GLY A 151 8.69 -10.94 -26.91
N SER A 152 9.44 -11.92 -26.43
CA SER A 152 10.90 -11.82 -26.16
C SER A 152 11.73 -12.25 -27.35
#